data_f62d1d8d1c7a310d6a14c41bad598f17
#
_entry.id   f62d1d8d1c7a310d6a14c41bad598f17
#
_cell.length_a   1.000
_cell.length_b   1.000
_cell.length_c   1.000
_cell.angle_alpha   90.00
_cell.angle_beta   90.00
_cell.angle_gamma   90.00
#
_symmetry.space_group_name_H-M   'P 1'
#
loop_
_entity.id
_entity.type
_entity.pdbx_description
1 polymer ?
#
loop_
_entity_poly.entity_id
_entity_poly.type
_entity_poly.pdbx_seq_one_letter_code
_entity_poly.pdbx_strand_id
1 'polypeptide(L)'
;MLVPVLLFALGLVLLIKGGDWFVDGATGLARRFHIPEIIVGATVVSIGTTLPEVMVSATGALNGQGAMSYGNAIGSIICNTSLIAAITLAVRPAPVDVQSMKKPVIFFFVAAAVYCFAAYGMGEFTRPLGIVLLAMFVFYMVVTVRQGIKTPAPQGEEPHEDGTSVPLWKELLLLVVGAAVIAVGANLLVDNGTIIAKELGVPETVIALTFVALGTSLPELVTAITSLVKGHGSLSVGNIIGANLFNLVLVSGVSVTLAPFEVPVGKTIFGINSSLILDMPLMIVVMALLTVPALTTKKLHRWQGILLLCIYAAFCAIQFGL
;
A
#
# COMPACT_ATOMS: atom_id res chain seq x y z
N MET A 1 -4.25 -2.24 -32.35
CA MET A 1 -5.16 -2.88 -31.35
C MET A 1 -4.76 -4.28 -30.90
N LEU A 2 -4.43 -5.25 -31.78
CA LEU A 2 -4.18 -6.64 -31.34
C LEU A 2 -3.01 -6.76 -30.33
N VAL A 3 -1.88 -6.12 -30.60
CA VAL A 3 -0.69 -6.19 -29.70
C VAL A 3 -0.97 -5.62 -28.30
N PRO A 4 -1.52 -4.40 -28.14
CA PRO A 4 -1.91 -3.90 -26.83
C PRO A 4 -2.90 -4.80 -26.07
N VAL A 5 -3.88 -5.40 -26.76
CA VAL A 5 -4.84 -6.34 -26.14
C VAL A 5 -4.13 -7.60 -25.63
N LEU A 6 -3.21 -8.17 -26.41
CA LEU A 6 -2.44 -9.35 -26.01
C LEU A 6 -1.50 -9.03 -24.83
N LEU A 7 -0.83 -7.87 -24.84
CA LEU A 7 0.05 -7.46 -23.76
C LEU A 7 -0.74 -7.12 -22.48
N PHE A 8 -1.92 -6.52 -22.60
CA PHE A 8 -2.84 -6.30 -21.48
C PHE A 8 -3.27 -7.64 -20.86
N ALA A 9 -3.68 -8.61 -21.69
CA ALA A 9 -4.06 -9.94 -21.22
C ALA A 9 -2.86 -10.67 -20.56
N LEU A 10 -1.66 -10.54 -21.13
CA LEU A 10 -0.43 -11.07 -20.52
C LEU A 10 -0.17 -10.40 -19.16
N GLY A 11 -0.35 -9.09 -19.07
CA GLY A 11 -0.24 -8.36 -17.80
C GLY A 11 -1.16 -8.92 -16.72
N LEU A 12 -2.43 -9.21 -17.05
CA LEU A 12 -3.36 -9.86 -16.11
C LEU A 12 -2.90 -11.25 -15.65
N VAL A 13 -2.41 -12.07 -16.59
CA VAL A 13 -1.89 -13.41 -16.25
C VAL A 13 -0.67 -13.30 -15.33
N LEU A 14 0.25 -12.38 -15.62
CA LEU A 14 1.43 -12.15 -14.78
C LEU A 14 1.04 -11.65 -13.38
N LEU A 15 0.08 -10.73 -13.28
CA LEU A 15 -0.44 -10.25 -11.99
C LEU A 15 -0.98 -11.41 -11.15
N ILE A 16 -1.82 -12.27 -11.72
CA ILE A 16 -2.42 -13.41 -11.01
C ILE A 16 -1.33 -14.39 -10.57
N LYS A 17 -0.45 -14.80 -11.48
CA LYS A 17 0.61 -15.78 -11.16
C LYS A 17 1.68 -15.21 -10.23
N GLY A 18 2.08 -13.97 -10.45
CA GLY A 18 3.00 -13.27 -9.57
C GLY A 18 2.43 -13.14 -8.14
N GLY A 19 1.14 -12.79 -8.03
CA GLY A 19 0.42 -12.75 -6.76
C GLY A 19 0.41 -14.09 -6.04
N ASP A 20 0.12 -15.18 -6.76
CA ASP A 20 0.17 -16.54 -6.21
C ASP A 20 1.55 -16.87 -5.61
N TRP A 21 2.63 -16.65 -6.38
CA TRP A 21 3.99 -16.93 -5.95
C TRP A 21 4.44 -16.05 -4.79
N PHE A 22 4.08 -14.76 -4.85
CA PHE A 22 4.45 -13.80 -3.81
C PHE A 22 3.80 -14.13 -2.46
N VAL A 23 2.51 -14.45 -2.46
CA VAL A 23 1.78 -14.85 -1.25
C VAL A 23 2.30 -16.18 -0.71
N ASP A 24 2.57 -17.18 -1.58
CA ASP A 24 3.13 -18.47 -1.14
C ASP A 24 4.52 -18.30 -0.51
N GLY A 25 5.38 -17.48 -1.09
CA GLY A 25 6.69 -17.14 -0.53
C GLY A 25 6.56 -16.45 0.85
N ALA A 26 5.67 -15.47 0.96
CA ALA A 26 5.45 -14.73 2.20
C ALA A 26 4.88 -15.61 3.33
N THR A 27 3.88 -16.44 3.03
CA THR A 27 3.29 -17.36 4.01
C THR A 27 4.23 -18.50 4.38
N GLY A 28 5.06 -18.96 3.42
CA GLY A 28 6.14 -19.90 3.69
C GLY A 28 7.13 -19.35 4.72
N LEU A 29 7.59 -18.09 4.53
CA LEU A 29 8.46 -17.43 5.50
C LEU A 29 7.80 -17.26 6.87
N ALA A 30 6.52 -16.85 6.91
CA ALA A 30 5.77 -16.70 8.15
C ALA A 30 5.75 -18.01 8.95
N ARG A 31 5.40 -19.11 8.31
CA ARG A 31 5.37 -20.46 8.90
C ARG A 31 6.76 -20.91 9.37
N ARG A 32 7.77 -20.78 8.52
CA ARG A 32 9.13 -21.23 8.83
C ARG A 32 9.72 -20.55 10.06
N PHE A 33 9.52 -19.23 10.17
CA PHE A 33 10.06 -18.45 11.29
C PHE A 33 9.09 -18.34 12.47
N HIS A 34 7.92 -18.97 12.39
CA HIS A 34 6.85 -18.91 13.40
C HIS A 34 6.44 -17.47 13.70
N ILE A 35 6.46 -16.60 12.68
CA ILE A 35 6.10 -15.18 12.77
C ILE A 35 4.64 -15.04 12.34
N PRO A 36 3.80 -14.26 13.08
CA PRO A 36 2.44 -13.97 12.66
C PRO A 36 2.39 -13.37 11.25
N GLU A 37 1.50 -13.86 10.38
CA GLU A 37 1.37 -13.41 8.99
C GLU A 37 1.16 -11.88 8.87
N ILE A 38 0.44 -11.28 9.81
CA ILE A 38 0.22 -9.82 9.84
C ILE A 38 1.54 -9.05 9.96
N ILE A 39 2.55 -9.59 10.67
CA ILE A 39 3.87 -8.98 10.81
C ILE A 39 4.66 -9.14 9.50
N VAL A 40 4.61 -10.31 8.88
CA VAL A 40 5.24 -10.53 7.57
C VAL A 40 4.60 -9.63 6.52
N GLY A 41 3.27 -9.51 6.54
CA GLY A 41 2.53 -8.55 5.73
C GLY A 41 3.01 -7.11 5.92
N ALA A 42 3.06 -6.66 7.19
CA ALA A 42 3.44 -5.29 7.55
C ALA A 42 4.96 -4.99 7.45
N THR A 43 5.76 -5.91 6.95
CA THR A 43 7.20 -5.74 6.76
C THR A 43 7.66 -6.21 5.38
N VAL A 44 7.91 -7.49 5.21
CA VAL A 44 8.51 -8.08 3.99
C VAL A 44 7.62 -7.86 2.78
N VAL A 45 6.33 -8.14 2.92
CA VAL A 45 5.36 -8.00 1.82
C VAL A 45 5.20 -6.52 1.45
N SER A 46 5.03 -5.65 2.45
CA SER A 46 4.90 -4.21 2.22
C SER A 46 6.14 -3.60 1.55
N ILE A 47 7.36 -4.04 1.89
CA ILE A 47 8.57 -3.60 1.17
C ILE A 47 8.45 -3.96 -0.31
N GLY A 48 8.11 -5.22 -0.60
CA GLY A 48 8.04 -5.70 -1.99
C GLY A 48 7.01 -4.97 -2.83
N THR A 49 5.83 -4.70 -2.27
CA THR A 49 4.74 -4.04 -3.00
C THR A 49 4.94 -2.52 -3.10
N THR A 50 5.59 -1.87 -2.11
CA THR A 50 5.83 -0.41 -2.09
C THR A 50 7.09 0.03 -2.87
N LEU A 51 7.91 -0.90 -3.37
CA LEU A 51 9.08 -0.55 -4.18
C LEU A 51 8.76 0.29 -5.43
N PRO A 52 7.72 0.01 -6.22
CA PRO A 52 7.32 0.86 -7.34
C PRO A 52 7.04 2.30 -6.91
N GLU A 53 6.34 2.50 -5.80
CA GLU A 53 6.06 3.83 -5.26
C GLU A 53 7.33 4.58 -4.87
N VAL A 54 8.30 3.88 -4.26
CA VAL A 54 9.62 4.46 -3.93
C VAL A 54 10.32 4.92 -5.20
N MET A 55 10.36 4.09 -6.24
CA MET A 55 11.02 4.41 -7.50
C MET A 55 10.37 5.60 -8.22
N VAL A 56 9.04 5.58 -8.34
CA VAL A 56 8.26 6.66 -8.98
C VAL A 56 8.45 7.97 -8.22
N SER A 57 8.33 7.95 -6.90
CA SER A 57 8.45 9.16 -6.08
C SER A 57 9.88 9.70 -6.02
N ALA A 58 10.90 8.81 -5.93
CA ALA A 58 12.29 9.21 -5.96
C ALA A 58 12.66 9.87 -7.30
N THR A 59 12.24 9.26 -8.41
CA THR A 59 12.46 9.80 -9.76
C THR A 59 11.73 11.13 -9.94
N GLY A 60 10.47 11.23 -9.51
CA GLY A 60 9.70 12.46 -9.53
C GLY A 60 10.37 13.59 -8.75
N ALA A 61 10.86 13.30 -7.54
CA ALA A 61 11.57 14.27 -6.71
C ALA A 61 12.85 14.77 -7.39
N LEU A 62 13.69 13.87 -7.91
CA LEU A 62 14.93 14.22 -8.61
C LEU A 62 14.67 15.07 -9.87
N ASN A 63 13.52 14.88 -10.52
CA ASN A 63 13.11 15.68 -11.68
C ASN A 63 12.40 17.02 -11.29
N GLY A 64 12.41 17.38 -10.02
CA GLY A 64 11.74 18.58 -9.52
C GLY A 64 10.21 18.49 -9.46
N GLN A 65 9.65 17.28 -9.54
CA GLN A 65 8.22 17.01 -9.52
C GLN A 65 7.76 16.62 -8.11
N GLY A 66 8.01 17.47 -7.10
CA GLY A 66 7.64 17.21 -5.71
C GLY A 66 6.14 16.95 -5.52
N ALA A 67 5.28 17.62 -6.31
CA ALA A 67 3.84 17.37 -6.31
C ALA A 67 3.50 15.91 -6.70
N MET A 68 4.22 15.32 -7.66
CA MET A 68 4.05 13.92 -8.05
C MET A 68 4.45 12.98 -6.92
N SER A 69 5.58 13.24 -6.25
CA SER A 69 6.04 12.43 -5.11
C SER A 69 5.06 12.47 -3.95
N TYR A 70 4.54 13.66 -3.62
CA TYR A 70 3.50 13.84 -2.61
C TYR A 70 2.22 13.10 -2.98
N GLY A 71 1.72 13.34 -4.19
CA GLY A 71 0.48 12.74 -4.69
C GLY A 71 0.54 11.21 -4.71
N ASN A 72 1.69 10.64 -5.13
CA ASN A 72 1.91 9.20 -5.11
C ASN A 72 1.86 8.66 -3.67
N ALA A 73 2.60 9.23 -2.73
CA ALA A 73 2.64 8.74 -1.35
C ALA A 73 1.28 8.87 -0.64
N ILE A 74 0.66 10.05 -0.63
CA ILE A 74 -0.61 10.29 0.07
C ILE A 74 -1.78 9.64 -0.68
N GLY A 75 -1.78 9.70 -2.01
CA GLY A 75 -2.79 9.05 -2.85
C GLY A 75 -2.79 7.53 -2.68
N SER A 76 -1.62 6.88 -2.62
CA SER A 76 -1.51 5.44 -2.35
C SER A 76 -2.07 5.06 -0.97
N ILE A 77 -1.85 5.86 0.07
CA ILE A 77 -2.44 5.60 1.40
C ILE A 77 -3.97 5.65 1.34
N ILE A 78 -4.52 6.68 0.69
CA ILE A 78 -5.98 6.82 0.52
C ILE A 78 -6.52 5.66 -0.32
N CYS A 79 -5.88 5.32 -1.45
CA CYS A 79 -6.26 4.22 -2.32
C CYS A 79 -6.19 2.86 -1.59
N ASN A 80 -5.06 2.55 -0.98
CA ASN A 80 -4.85 1.29 -0.26
C ASN A 80 -5.89 1.08 0.85
N THR A 81 -6.23 2.15 1.57
CA THR A 81 -7.19 2.07 2.68
C THR A 81 -8.63 2.07 2.20
N SER A 82 -9.00 3.05 1.35
CA SER A 82 -10.41 3.30 1.03
C SER A 82 -10.89 2.64 -0.26
N LEU A 83 -9.99 2.04 -1.05
CA LEU A 83 -10.35 1.18 -2.17
C LEU A 83 -9.94 -0.27 -1.90
N ILE A 84 -8.64 -0.55 -1.71
CA ILE A 84 -8.12 -1.93 -1.67
C ILE A 84 -8.57 -2.66 -0.40
N ALA A 85 -8.29 -2.11 0.80
CA ALA A 85 -8.78 -2.69 2.05
C ALA A 85 -10.31 -2.72 2.08
N ALA A 86 -10.94 -1.67 1.59
CA ALA A 86 -12.39 -1.54 1.58
C ALA A 86 -13.08 -2.64 0.75
N ILE A 87 -12.57 -2.96 -0.45
CA ILE A 87 -13.06 -4.07 -1.27
C ILE A 87 -12.92 -5.39 -0.51
N THR A 88 -11.73 -5.68 0.04
CA THR A 88 -11.49 -6.93 0.77
C THR A 88 -12.42 -7.10 1.96
N LEU A 89 -12.68 -6.02 2.71
CA LEU A 89 -13.57 -6.03 3.89
C LEU A 89 -15.04 -6.11 3.52
N ALA A 90 -15.46 -5.47 2.43
CA ALA A 90 -16.83 -5.56 1.94
C ALA A 90 -17.18 -7.00 1.53
N VAL A 91 -16.21 -7.73 0.97
CA VAL A 91 -16.36 -9.13 0.57
C VAL A 91 -16.24 -10.07 1.78
N ARG A 92 -15.15 -9.99 2.54
CA ARG A 92 -14.84 -10.92 3.63
C ARG A 92 -14.31 -10.21 4.88
N PRO A 93 -15.17 -9.92 5.87
CA PRO A 93 -14.73 -9.46 7.19
C PRO A 93 -13.74 -10.44 7.82
N ALA A 94 -12.72 -9.93 8.53
CA ALA A 94 -11.67 -10.77 9.11
C ALA A 94 -11.48 -10.48 10.60
N PRO A 95 -11.17 -11.49 11.42
CA PRO A 95 -10.67 -11.28 12.77
C PRO A 95 -9.29 -10.61 12.71
N VAL A 96 -8.93 -9.85 13.75
CA VAL A 96 -7.66 -9.14 13.83
C VAL A 96 -6.91 -9.52 15.10
N ASP A 97 -5.65 -9.88 14.95
CA ASP A 97 -4.73 -9.93 16.09
C ASP A 97 -4.30 -8.51 16.48
N VAL A 98 -4.91 -8.04 17.57
CA VAL A 98 -4.68 -6.68 18.09
C VAL A 98 -3.23 -6.47 18.51
N GLN A 99 -2.55 -7.48 19.05
CA GLN A 99 -1.16 -7.33 19.53
C GLN A 99 -0.20 -7.07 18.35
N SER A 100 -0.38 -7.77 17.27
CA SER A 100 0.45 -7.59 16.05
C SER A 100 0.08 -6.32 15.28
N MET A 101 -1.22 -5.94 15.26
CA MET A 101 -1.70 -4.75 14.53
C MET A 101 -1.38 -3.43 15.25
N LYS A 102 -1.36 -3.41 16.58
CA LYS A 102 -1.26 -2.18 17.39
C LYS A 102 -0.02 -1.35 17.07
N LYS A 103 1.15 -1.99 16.94
CA LYS A 103 2.40 -1.27 16.70
C LYS A 103 2.45 -0.61 15.32
N PRO A 104 2.21 -1.31 14.18
CA PRO A 104 2.16 -0.66 12.87
C PRO A 104 1.22 0.54 12.84
N VAL A 105 0.04 0.42 13.48
CA VAL A 105 -0.96 1.51 13.55
C VAL A 105 -0.43 2.70 14.35
N ILE A 106 0.18 2.49 15.51
CA ILE A 106 0.78 3.58 16.32
C ILE A 106 1.88 4.28 15.52
N PHE A 107 2.77 3.50 14.87
CA PHE A 107 3.84 4.08 14.05
C PHE A 107 3.29 4.91 12.89
N PHE A 108 2.20 4.44 12.26
CA PHE A 108 1.53 5.21 11.20
C PHE A 108 1.05 6.58 11.72
N PHE A 109 0.31 6.61 12.83
CA PHE A 109 -0.22 7.89 13.34
C PHE A 109 0.87 8.81 13.88
N VAL A 110 1.96 8.27 14.45
CA VAL A 110 3.12 9.09 14.84
C VAL A 110 3.81 9.67 13.60
N ALA A 111 4.02 8.87 12.55
CA ALA A 111 4.58 9.36 11.30
C ALA A 111 3.67 10.40 10.63
N ALA A 112 2.35 10.17 10.62
CA ALA A 112 1.37 11.11 10.10
C ALA A 112 1.38 12.43 10.87
N ALA A 113 1.52 12.39 12.20
CA ALA A 113 1.63 13.60 13.03
C ALA A 113 2.91 14.40 12.69
N VAL A 114 4.06 13.72 12.53
CA VAL A 114 5.32 14.36 12.11
C VAL A 114 5.20 14.98 10.72
N TYR A 115 4.60 14.24 9.78
CA TYR A 115 4.41 14.67 8.41
C TYR A 115 3.46 15.89 8.32
N CYS A 116 2.33 15.83 9.03
CA CYS A 116 1.38 16.93 9.11
C CYS A 116 1.96 18.15 9.82
N PHE A 117 2.75 17.96 10.89
CA PHE A 117 3.43 19.08 11.57
C PHE A 117 4.33 19.86 10.59
N ALA A 118 5.09 19.17 9.75
CA ALA A 118 5.90 19.83 8.74
C ALA A 118 5.03 20.58 7.71
N ALA A 119 3.97 19.93 7.22
CA ALA A 119 3.10 20.53 6.21
C ALA A 119 2.34 21.77 6.72
N TYR A 120 1.71 21.69 7.90
CA TYR A 120 0.91 22.80 8.46
C TYR A 120 1.77 23.87 9.16
N GLY A 121 2.89 23.45 9.77
CA GLY A 121 3.74 24.36 10.55
C GLY A 121 4.83 25.05 9.73
N MET A 122 5.41 24.33 8.76
CA MET A 122 6.54 24.82 7.95
C MET A 122 6.14 25.15 6.52
N GLY A 123 5.08 24.56 5.98
CA GLY A 123 4.64 24.71 4.60
C GLY A 123 5.53 24.01 3.56
N GLU A 124 6.57 23.30 4.03
CA GLU A 124 7.55 22.61 3.19
C GLU A 124 8.01 21.29 3.81
N PHE A 125 8.48 20.40 2.94
CA PHE A 125 9.09 19.14 3.32
C PHE A 125 10.61 19.24 3.14
N THR A 126 11.33 19.33 4.26
CA THR A 126 12.77 19.56 4.31
C THR A 126 13.58 18.26 4.39
N ARG A 127 14.88 18.32 4.02
CA ARG A 127 15.77 17.14 4.18
C ARG A 127 15.84 16.57 5.60
N PRO A 128 15.92 17.39 6.67
CA PRO A 128 15.86 16.86 8.03
C PRO A 128 14.59 16.03 8.29
N LEU A 129 13.43 16.48 7.80
CA LEU A 129 12.20 15.70 7.88
C LEU A 129 12.35 14.35 7.16
N GLY A 130 12.87 14.34 5.94
CA GLY A 130 13.09 13.11 5.19
C GLY A 130 13.98 12.13 5.95
N ILE A 131 15.08 12.60 6.55
CA ILE A 131 15.97 11.78 7.39
C ILE A 131 15.24 11.25 8.63
N VAL A 132 14.41 12.05 9.29
CA VAL A 132 13.60 11.62 10.44
C VAL A 132 12.62 10.52 10.03
N LEU A 133 11.94 10.66 8.89
CA LEU A 133 11.02 9.64 8.37
C LEU A 133 11.76 8.33 8.06
N LEU A 134 12.93 8.40 7.42
CA LEU A 134 13.76 7.21 7.16
C LEU A 134 14.28 6.56 8.45
N ALA A 135 14.64 7.36 9.45
CA ALA A 135 15.02 6.83 10.76
C ALA A 135 13.83 6.13 11.46
N MET A 136 12.61 6.68 11.32
CA MET A 136 11.38 6.04 11.79
C MET A 136 11.11 4.73 11.07
N PHE A 137 11.36 4.65 9.75
CA PHE A 137 11.25 3.40 8.99
C PHE A 137 12.20 2.33 9.54
N VAL A 138 13.50 2.65 9.70
CA VAL A 138 14.49 1.71 10.24
C VAL A 138 14.12 1.28 11.65
N PHE A 139 13.72 2.21 12.50
CA PHE A 139 13.30 1.93 13.88
C PHE A 139 12.06 1.00 13.91
N TYR A 140 11.06 1.30 13.07
CA TYR A 140 9.88 0.45 12.92
C TYR A 140 10.26 -0.98 12.50
N MET A 141 11.12 -1.13 11.49
CA MET A 141 11.57 -2.44 11.01
C MET A 141 12.25 -3.23 12.13
N VAL A 142 13.18 -2.62 12.85
CA VAL A 142 13.90 -3.27 13.96
C VAL A 142 12.93 -3.71 15.06
N VAL A 143 12.00 -2.85 15.47
CA VAL A 143 11.03 -3.13 16.54
C VAL A 143 10.07 -4.23 16.12
N THR A 144 9.57 -4.19 14.88
CA THR A 144 8.56 -5.13 14.38
C THR A 144 9.14 -6.51 14.12
N VAL A 145 10.32 -6.59 13.51
CA VAL A 145 11.04 -7.87 13.32
C VAL A 145 11.38 -8.51 14.67
N ARG A 146 11.89 -7.73 15.64
CA ARG A 146 12.15 -8.24 16.99
C ARG A 146 10.88 -8.72 17.70
N GLN A 147 9.75 -8.08 17.45
CA GLN A 147 8.46 -8.54 17.99
C GLN A 147 8.04 -9.87 17.33
N GLY A 148 8.14 -9.97 15.99
CA GLY A 148 7.79 -11.18 15.27
C GLY A 148 8.53 -12.42 15.79
N ILE A 149 9.83 -12.27 16.05
CA ILE A 149 10.66 -13.36 16.60
C ILE A 149 10.24 -13.75 18.04
N LYS A 150 9.71 -12.79 18.82
CA LYS A 150 9.35 -13.03 20.23
C LYS A 150 7.90 -13.50 20.42
N THR A 151 7.03 -13.28 19.47
CA THR A 151 5.60 -13.62 19.55
C THR A 151 5.37 -14.87 18.71
N PRO A 152 5.09 -16.03 19.32
CA PRO A 152 4.75 -17.24 18.56
C PRO A 152 3.51 -16.99 17.70
N ALA A 153 3.48 -17.58 16.50
CA ALA A 153 2.26 -17.61 15.69
C ALA A 153 1.11 -18.21 16.52
N PRO A 154 -0.15 -17.75 16.34
CA PRO A 154 -1.30 -18.31 17.04
C PRO A 154 -1.37 -19.83 16.80
N GLN A 155 -1.52 -20.61 17.89
CA GLN A 155 -1.75 -22.04 17.81
C GLN A 155 -3.13 -22.27 17.16
N GLY A 156 -3.15 -22.63 15.90
CA GLY A 156 -4.39 -22.88 15.14
C GLY A 156 -4.15 -23.10 13.66
N GLU A 157 -3.00 -22.70 13.17
CA GLU A 157 -2.51 -23.13 11.86
C GLU A 157 -1.77 -24.47 12.08
N GLU A 158 -2.53 -25.58 12.01
CA GLU A 158 -1.91 -26.90 12.07
C GLU A 158 -0.76 -26.95 11.06
N PRO A 159 0.42 -27.47 11.46
CA PRO A 159 1.43 -27.83 10.49
C PRO A 159 0.76 -28.92 9.62
N HIS A 160 0.46 -28.61 8.38
CA HIS A 160 0.22 -29.69 7.44
C HIS A 160 1.46 -30.59 7.50
N GLU A 161 1.26 -31.78 8.03
CA GLU A 161 2.26 -32.86 8.11
C GLU A 161 2.64 -33.38 6.72
N ASP A 162 2.81 -32.52 5.75
CA ASP A 162 3.47 -32.87 4.50
C ASP A 162 4.96 -32.69 4.70
N GLY A 163 5.62 -33.78 5.06
CA GLY A 163 7.03 -33.89 5.42
C GLY A 163 8.09 -33.46 4.39
N THR A 164 7.80 -32.47 3.58
CA THR A 164 8.73 -31.82 2.67
C THR A 164 8.83 -30.34 3.02
N SER A 165 9.72 -30.00 3.94
CA SER A 165 10.06 -28.60 4.20
C SER A 165 10.60 -27.99 2.90
N VAL A 166 9.81 -27.14 2.25
CA VAL A 166 10.26 -26.35 1.10
C VAL A 166 11.53 -25.62 1.53
N PRO A 167 12.67 -25.73 0.84
CA PRO A 167 13.90 -25.07 1.27
C PRO A 167 13.75 -23.55 1.26
N LEU A 168 14.37 -22.86 2.23
CA LEU A 168 14.28 -21.40 2.41
C LEU A 168 14.53 -20.61 1.12
N TRP A 169 15.52 -21.03 0.32
CA TRP A 169 15.81 -20.35 -0.94
C TRP A 169 14.63 -20.36 -1.93
N LYS A 170 13.78 -21.39 -1.92
CA LYS A 170 12.58 -21.44 -2.77
C LYS A 170 11.51 -20.45 -2.29
N GLU A 171 11.32 -20.32 -0.98
CA GLU A 171 10.39 -19.34 -0.41
C GLU A 171 10.83 -17.91 -0.74
N LEU A 172 12.12 -17.63 -0.59
CA LEU A 172 12.71 -16.34 -0.98
C LEU A 172 12.63 -16.10 -2.49
N LEU A 173 12.86 -17.14 -3.30
CA LEU A 173 12.74 -17.04 -4.76
C LEU A 173 11.30 -16.74 -5.17
N LEU A 174 10.31 -17.43 -4.59
CA LEU A 174 8.90 -17.18 -4.85
C LEU A 174 8.51 -15.74 -4.47
N LEU A 175 9.01 -15.25 -3.34
CA LEU A 175 8.76 -13.87 -2.91
C LEU A 175 9.36 -12.86 -3.90
N VAL A 176 10.64 -12.99 -4.24
CA VAL A 176 11.35 -12.03 -5.11
C VAL A 176 10.84 -12.09 -6.54
N VAL A 177 10.71 -13.30 -7.09
CA VAL A 177 10.20 -13.47 -8.46
C VAL A 177 8.74 -13.09 -8.53
N GLY A 178 7.93 -13.45 -7.53
CA GLY A 178 6.54 -13.04 -7.43
C GLY A 178 6.37 -11.52 -7.47
N ALA A 179 7.14 -10.78 -6.65
CA ALA A 179 7.14 -9.32 -6.65
C ALA A 179 7.55 -8.73 -8.00
N ALA A 180 8.62 -9.25 -8.61
CA ALA A 180 9.09 -8.80 -9.92
C ALA A 180 8.03 -9.04 -11.02
N VAL A 181 7.40 -10.22 -11.01
CA VAL A 181 6.36 -10.58 -11.99
C VAL A 181 5.10 -9.73 -11.80
N ILE A 182 4.71 -9.41 -10.55
CA ILE A 182 3.61 -8.47 -10.27
C ILE A 182 3.95 -7.09 -10.86
N ALA A 183 5.16 -6.58 -10.62
CA ALA A 183 5.56 -5.25 -11.12
C ALA A 183 5.55 -5.19 -12.65
N VAL A 184 6.09 -6.21 -13.33
CA VAL A 184 6.04 -6.31 -14.80
C VAL A 184 4.60 -6.42 -15.30
N GLY A 185 3.77 -7.24 -14.65
CA GLY A 185 2.35 -7.40 -14.99
C GLY A 185 1.57 -6.09 -14.83
N ALA A 186 1.81 -5.35 -13.74
CA ALA A 186 1.19 -4.05 -13.50
C ALA A 186 1.55 -3.02 -14.59
N ASN A 187 2.83 -2.90 -14.94
CA ASN A 187 3.27 -2.02 -16.01
C ASN A 187 2.63 -2.37 -17.37
N LEU A 188 2.65 -3.66 -17.74
CA LEU A 188 2.01 -4.10 -18.98
C LEU A 188 0.51 -3.79 -19.02
N LEU A 189 -0.18 -3.98 -17.89
CA LEU A 189 -1.62 -3.69 -17.79
C LEU A 189 -1.90 -2.20 -17.93
N VAL A 190 -1.15 -1.35 -17.22
CA VAL A 190 -1.34 0.11 -17.23
C VAL A 190 -1.00 0.70 -18.59
N ASP A 191 0.16 0.38 -19.15
CA ASP A 191 0.62 0.94 -20.42
C ASP A 191 -0.32 0.55 -21.57
N ASN A 192 -0.65 -0.72 -21.67
CA ASN A 192 -1.49 -1.22 -22.76
C ASN A 192 -2.97 -0.88 -22.52
N GLY A 193 -3.44 -0.87 -21.29
CA GLY A 193 -4.76 -0.38 -20.93
C GLY A 193 -4.95 1.09 -21.33
N THR A 194 -3.93 1.90 -21.11
CA THR A 194 -3.89 3.32 -21.55
C THR A 194 -3.99 3.44 -23.06
N ILE A 195 -3.24 2.63 -23.82
CA ILE A 195 -3.29 2.63 -25.30
C ILE A 195 -4.68 2.22 -25.77
N ILE A 196 -5.24 1.15 -25.22
CA ILE A 196 -6.58 0.66 -25.57
C ILE A 196 -7.65 1.73 -25.27
N ALA A 197 -7.59 2.35 -24.11
CA ALA A 197 -8.55 3.38 -23.70
C ALA A 197 -8.48 4.62 -24.62
N LYS A 198 -7.27 5.06 -25.02
CA LYS A 198 -7.09 6.15 -26.00
C LYS A 198 -7.70 5.83 -27.35
N GLU A 199 -7.47 4.63 -27.85
CA GLU A 199 -8.03 4.17 -29.12
C GLU A 199 -9.58 4.06 -29.09
N LEU A 200 -10.15 3.77 -27.92
CA LEU A 200 -11.60 3.77 -27.71
C LEU A 200 -12.19 5.18 -27.48
N GLY A 201 -11.35 6.23 -27.55
CA GLY A 201 -11.80 7.62 -27.42
C GLY A 201 -12.05 8.06 -25.96
N VAL A 202 -11.53 7.32 -24.97
CA VAL A 202 -11.62 7.73 -23.57
C VAL A 202 -10.75 8.97 -23.35
N PRO A 203 -11.25 10.05 -22.72
CA PRO A 203 -10.49 11.26 -22.45
C PRO A 203 -9.20 10.98 -21.65
N GLU A 204 -8.10 11.65 -22.00
CA GLU A 204 -6.80 11.45 -21.34
C GLU A 204 -6.84 11.70 -19.84
N THR A 205 -7.67 12.64 -19.39
CA THR A 205 -7.90 12.91 -17.97
C THR A 205 -8.46 11.71 -17.25
N VAL A 206 -9.44 11.02 -17.83
CA VAL A 206 -10.06 9.82 -17.25
C VAL A 206 -9.03 8.67 -17.21
N ILE A 207 -8.22 8.52 -18.26
CA ILE A 207 -7.15 7.51 -18.31
C ILE A 207 -6.11 7.75 -17.21
N ALA A 208 -5.62 8.98 -17.08
CA ALA A 208 -4.64 9.34 -16.05
C ALA A 208 -5.19 9.08 -14.64
N LEU A 209 -6.46 9.37 -14.43
CA LEU A 209 -7.13 9.23 -13.14
C LEU A 209 -7.47 7.77 -12.75
N THR A 210 -7.54 6.87 -13.74
CA THR A 210 -7.88 5.46 -13.51
C THR A 210 -6.65 4.56 -13.64
N PHE A 211 -6.09 4.47 -14.85
CA PHE A 211 -5.01 3.51 -15.14
C PHE A 211 -3.67 3.90 -14.53
N VAL A 212 -3.32 5.20 -14.53
CA VAL A 212 -2.04 5.66 -14.00
C VAL A 212 -2.08 5.76 -12.47
N ALA A 213 -3.16 6.34 -11.93
CA ALA A 213 -3.29 6.53 -10.48
C ALA A 213 -3.42 5.20 -9.71
N LEU A 214 -4.06 4.19 -10.31
CA LEU A 214 -4.13 2.85 -9.70
C LEU A 214 -2.88 2.01 -9.99
N GLY A 215 -2.08 2.39 -10.98
CA GLY A 215 -0.99 1.57 -11.50
C GLY A 215 0.05 1.19 -10.46
N THR A 216 0.48 2.14 -9.65
CA THR A 216 1.46 1.90 -8.59
C THR A 216 0.89 1.04 -7.45
N SER A 217 -0.41 1.12 -7.17
CA SER A 217 -1.09 0.34 -6.13
C SER A 217 -1.64 -1.02 -6.62
N LEU A 218 -1.40 -1.39 -7.88
CA LEU A 218 -1.79 -2.72 -8.38
C LEU A 218 -1.09 -3.88 -7.65
N PRO A 219 0.19 -3.79 -7.28
CA PRO A 219 0.85 -4.83 -6.47
C PRO A 219 0.13 -5.07 -5.15
N GLU A 220 -0.26 -4.00 -4.45
CA GLU A 220 -1.03 -4.07 -3.20
C GLU A 220 -2.40 -4.70 -3.42
N LEU A 221 -3.11 -4.29 -4.46
CA LEU A 221 -4.43 -4.83 -4.80
C LEU A 221 -4.36 -6.34 -5.09
N VAL A 222 -3.43 -6.75 -5.93
CA VAL A 222 -3.25 -8.16 -6.30
C VAL A 222 -2.87 -8.99 -5.07
N THR A 223 -1.91 -8.51 -4.28
CA THR A 223 -1.48 -9.19 -3.06
C THR A 223 -2.62 -9.29 -2.05
N ALA A 224 -3.42 -8.24 -1.87
CA ALA A 224 -4.56 -8.23 -0.96
C ALA A 224 -5.64 -9.23 -1.40
N ILE A 225 -6.00 -9.24 -2.69
CA ILE A 225 -7.00 -10.18 -3.23
C ILE A 225 -6.49 -11.62 -3.16
N THR A 226 -5.26 -11.89 -3.59
CA THR A 226 -4.67 -13.24 -3.58
C THR A 226 -4.57 -13.79 -2.16
N SER A 227 -4.10 -12.98 -1.20
CA SER A 227 -4.06 -13.35 0.22
C SER A 227 -5.45 -13.68 0.76
N LEU A 228 -6.46 -12.89 0.41
CA LEU A 228 -7.84 -13.12 0.83
C LEU A 228 -8.41 -14.43 0.25
N VAL A 229 -8.19 -14.67 -1.05
CA VAL A 229 -8.66 -15.89 -1.75
C VAL A 229 -7.99 -17.14 -1.18
N LYS A 230 -6.70 -17.07 -0.87
CA LYS A 230 -5.93 -18.17 -0.25
C LYS A 230 -6.20 -18.36 1.25
N GLY A 231 -7.03 -17.50 1.88
CA GLY A 231 -7.37 -17.59 3.30
C GLY A 231 -6.40 -16.88 4.24
N HIS A 232 -5.40 -16.16 3.72
CA HIS A 232 -4.39 -15.42 4.48
C HIS A 232 -4.82 -13.95 4.72
N GLY A 233 -6.02 -13.73 5.28
CA GLY A 233 -6.56 -12.40 5.53
C GLY A 233 -5.68 -11.53 6.42
N SER A 234 -4.99 -12.13 7.39
CA SER A 234 -4.05 -11.44 8.27
C SER A 234 -2.85 -10.86 7.51
N LEU A 235 -2.33 -11.59 6.52
CA LEU A 235 -1.27 -11.12 5.63
C LEU A 235 -1.73 -9.89 4.81
N SER A 236 -2.94 -9.95 4.25
CA SER A 236 -3.55 -8.84 3.50
C SER A 236 -3.66 -7.57 4.35
N VAL A 237 -4.23 -7.68 5.55
CA VAL A 237 -4.37 -6.55 6.48
C VAL A 237 -3.01 -5.99 6.89
N GLY A 238 -2.06 -6.87 7.19
CA GLY A 238 -0.68 -6.49 7.51
C GLY A 238 -0.02 -5.72 6.37
N ASN A 239 -0.14 -6.21 5.14
CA ASN A 239 0.40 -5.55 3.96
C ASN A 239 -0.19 -4.14 3.76
N ILE A 240 -1.50 -3.98 3.86
CA ILE A 240 -2.14 -2.67 3.67
C ILE A 240 -1.66 -1.65 4.71
N ILE A 241 -1.64 -2.03 5.99
CA ILE A 241 -1.20 -1.14 7.07
C ILE A 241 0.30 -0.83 6.94
N GLY A 242 1.11 -1.82 6.59
CA GLY A 242 2.54 -1.65 6.38
C GLY A 242 2.85 -0.79 5.16
N ALA A 243 2.20 -1.02 4.03
CA ALA A 243 2.36 -0.21 2.81
C ALA A 243 1.98 1.25 3.06
N ASN A 244 0.89 1.50 3.81
CA ASN A 244 0.50 2.86 4.18
C ASN A 244 1.54 3.55 5.06
N LEU A 245 2.07 2.86 6.06
CA LEU A 245 3.18 3.38 6.86
C LEU A 245 4.42 3.65 5.98
N PHE A 246 4.75 2.73 5.06
CA PHE A 246 5.92 2.88 4.19
C PHE A 246 5.78 4.02 3.19
N ASN A 247 4.58 4.28 2.71
CA ASN A 247 4.31 5.47 1.91
C ASN A 247 4.64 6.76 2.66
N LEU A 248 4.35 6.84 3.98
CA LEU A 248 4.75 7.99 4.79
C LEU A 248 6.25 8.03 5.10
N VAL A 249 6.83 6.91 5.59
CA VAL A 249 8.18 6.94 6.15
C VAL A 249 9.26 6.61 5.16
N LEU A 250 9.03 5.69 4.21
CA LEU A 250 10.01 5.27 3.21
C LEU A 250 9.87 6.08 1.91
N VAL A 251 8.68 6.08 1.29
CA VAL A 251 8.45 6.78 0.00
C VAL A 251 8.65 8.28 0.16
N SER A 252 7.95 8.91 1.12
CA SER A 252 8.12 10.34 1.39
C SER A 252 9.50 10.64 1.97
N GLY A 253 10.04 9.76 2.84
CA GLY A 253 11.38 9.92 3.42
C GLY A 253 12.47 9.96 2.37
N VAL A 254 12.47 9.03 1.40
CA VAL A 254 13.42 9.01 0.28
C VAL A 254 13.25 10.24 -0.59
N SER A 255 12.04 10.54 -1.04
CA SER A 255 11.76 11.66 -1.95
C SER A 255 12.18 13.00 -1.37
N VAL A 256 11.79 13.29 -0.13
CA VAL A 256 12.11 14.54 0.58
C VAL A 256 13.60 14.65 0.89
N THR A 257 14.28 13.53 1.19
CA THR A 257 15.73 13.54 1.42
C THR A 257 16.50 13.84 0.13
N LEU A 258 16.07 13.28 -1.00
CA LEU A 258 16.69 13.51 -2.31
C LEU A 258 16.47 14.94 -2.77
N ALA A 259 15.23 15.40 -2.80
CA ALA A 259 14.85 16.74 -3.24
C ALA A 259 13.73 17.30 -2.35
N PRO A 260 14.02 18.22 -1.44
CA PRO A 260 13.02 18.93 -0.66
C PRO A 260 12.05 19.72 -1.56
N PHE A 261 10.79 19.85 -1.13
CA PHE A 261 9.76 20.57 -1.88
C PHE A 261 8.71 21.19 -0.96
N GLU A 262 8.06 22.25 -1.40
CA GLU A 262 6.95 22.87 -0.70
C GLU A 262 5.70 21.99 -0.75
N VAL A 263 4.76 22.19 0.20
CA VAL A 263 3.47 21.49 0.15
C VAL A 263 2.77 21.83 -1.17
N PRO A 264 2.50 20.84 -2.03
CA PRO A 264 1.95 21.10 -3.35
C PRO A 264 0.58 21.79 -3.29
N VAL A 265 0.38 22.77 -4.15
CA VAL A 265 -0.91 23.42 -4.36
C VAL A 265 -1.52 22.85 -5.64
N GLY A 266 -2.26 21.74 -5.52
CA GLY A 266 -2.95 21.14 -6.68
C GLY A 266 -4.20 21.91 -7.05
N LYS A 267 -5.14 21.99 -6.12
CA LYS A 267 -6.40 22.74 -6.22
C LYS A 267 -6.59 23.59 -4.97
N THR A 268 -7.44 24.60 -5.09
CA THR A 268 -7.93 25.35 -3.94
C THR A 268 -9.40 25.02 -3.72
N ILE A 269 -9.75 24.63 -2.49
CA ILE A 269 -11.11 24.37 -2.04
C ILE A 269 -11.44 25.48 -1.01
N PHE A 270 -12.44 26.30 -1.27
CA PHE A 270 -12.76 27.48 -0.46
C PHE A 270 -11.57 28.44 -0.24
N GLY A 271 -10.68 28.56 -1.24
CA GLY A 271 -9.48 29.42 -1.15
C GLY A 271 -8.32 28.83 -0.36
N ILE A 272 -8.43 27.58 0.12
CA ILE A 272 -7.39 26.86 0.87
C ILE A 272 -6.81 25.74 0.02
N ASN A 273 -5.52 25.46 0.18
CA ASN A 273 -4.81 24.39 -0.50
C ASN A 273 -5.47 23.00 -0.21
N SER A 274 -5.87 22.29 -1.27
CA SER A 274 -6.52 20.98 -1.16
C SER A 274 -5.65 19.93 -0.43
N SER A 275 -4.34 19.98 -0.58
CA SER A 275 -3.43 19.08 0.14
C SER A 275 -3.58 19.20 1.66
N LEU A 276 -3.83 20.40 2.17
CA LEU A 276 -4.00 20.66 3.59
C LEU A 276 -5.44 20.38 4.08
N ILE A 277 -6.47 20.75 3.31
CA ILE A 277 -7.86 20.67 3.77
C ILE A 277 -8.53 19.33 3.43
N LEU A 278 -8.07 18.63 2.40
CA LEU A 278 -8.66 17.38 1.94
C LEU A 278 -7.70 16.20 2.09
N ASP A 279 -6.55 16.21 1.42
CA ASP A 279 -5.73 15.00 1.26
C ASP A 279 -5.16 14.48 2.60
N MET A 280 -4.52 15.36 3.38
CA MET A 280 -3.93 14.97 4.67
C MET A 280 -4.98 14.60 5.74
N PRO A 281 -6.07 15.39 5.94
CA PRO A 281 -7.14 14.99 6.85
C PRO A 281 -7.80 13.68 6.42
N LEU A 282 -8.04 13.48 5.13
CA LEU A 282 -8.65 12.27 4.62
C LEU A 282 -7.75 11.05 4.86
N MET A 283 -6.46 11.14 4.58
CA MET A 283 -5.48 10.09 4.89
C MET A 283 -5.59 9.63 6.36
N ILE A 284 -5.67 10.58 7.31
CA ILE A 284 -5.80 10.27 8.73
C ILE A 284 -7.16 9.63 9.03
N VAL A 285 -8.25 10.19 8.48
CA VAL A 285 -9.62 9.72 8.70
C VAL A 285 -9.81 8.30 8.18
N VAL A 286 -9.38 7.99 6.96
CA VAL A 286 -9.56 6.64 6.40
C VAL A 286 -8.76 5.59 7.17
N MET A 287 -7.52 5.92 7.59
CA MET A 287 -6.73 5.04 8.45
C MET A 287 -7.34 4.86 9.84
N ALA A 288 -7.90 5.91 10.44
CA ALA A 288 -8.60 5.80 11.71
C ALA A 288 -9.87 4.94 11.58
N LEU A 289 -10.67 5.13 10.53
CA LEU A 289 -11.85 4.31 10.25
C LEU A 289 -11.52 2.84 10.02
N LEU A 290 -10.39 2.54 9.38
CA LEU A 290 -9.94 1.16 9.21
C LEU A 290 -9.48 0.55 10.53
N THR A 291 -8.67 1.28 11.31
CA THR A 291 -7.86 0.68 12.38
C THR A 291 -8.46 0.81 13.76
N VAL A 292 -9.09 1.94 14.11
CA VAL A 292 -9.61 2.17 15.48
C VAL A 292 -10.73 1.19 15.85
N PRO A 293 -11.78 0.98 15.00
CA PRO A 293 -12.77 -0.04 15.30
C PRO A 293 -12.19 -1.45 15.35
N ALA A 294 -11.21 -1.76 14.49
CA ALA A 294 -10.57 -3.07 14.46
C ALA A 294 -9.80 -3.37 15.75
N LEU A 295 -9.11 -2.37 16.31
CA LEU A 295 -8.39 -2.50 17.58
C LEU A 295 -9.31 -2.65 18.78
N THR A 296 -10.51 -2.06 18.74
CA THR A 296 -11.49 -2.12 19.84
C THR A 296 -12.34 -3.38 19.80
N THR A 297 -12.82 -3.77 18.61
CA THR A 297 -13.73 -4.91 18.42
C THR A 297 -13.00 -6.22 18.09
N LYS A 298 -11.69 -6.18 17.88
CA LYS A 298 -10.84 -7.32 17.45
C LYS A 298 -11.29 -7.90 16.10
N LYS A 299 -11.99 -7.12 15.28
CA LYS A 299 -12.55 -7.55 14.02
C LYS A 299 -12.66 -6.38 13.05
N LEU A 300 -12.38 -6.65 11.80
CA LEU A 300 -12.70 -5.78 10.67
C LEU A 300 -14.11 -6.11 10.18
N HIS A 301 -14.93 -5.09 10.00
CA HIS A 301 -16.35 -5.21 9.70
C HIS A 301 -16.67 -4.81 8.27
N ARG A 302 -17.69 -5.43 7.68
CA ARG A 302 -18.16 -5.10 6.33
C ARG A 302 -18.60 -3.64 6.18
N TRP A 303 -19.22 -3.05 7.21
CA TRP A 303 -19.65 -1.65 7.18
C TRP A 303 -18.47 -0.68 7.00
N GLN A 304 -17.30 -0.99 7.56
CA GLN A 304 -16.07 -0.20 7.35
C GLN A 304 -15.68 -0.21 5.87
N GLY A 305 -15.69 -1.39 5.23
CA GLY A 305 -15.40 -1.50 3.80
C GLY A 305 -16.36 -0.68 2.94
N ILE A 306 -17.68 -0.79 3.20
CA ILE A 306 -18.69 -0.03 2.44
C ILE A 306 -18.51 1.48 2.64
N LEU A 307 -18.33 1.94 3.90
CA LEU A 307 -18.12 3.36 4.20
C LEU A 307 -16.86 3.90 3.53
N LEU A 308 -15.75 3.16 3.61
CA LEU A 308 -14.49 3.56 2.99
C LEU A 308 -14.61 3.63 1.45
N LEU A 309 -15.34 2.71 0.80
CA LEU A 309 -15.63 2.81 -0.64
C LEU A 309 -16.43 4.05 -1.00
N CYS A 310 -17.44 4.40 -0.20
CA CYS A 310 -18.20 5.65 -0.40
C CYS A 310 -17.30 6.89 -0.24
N ILE A 311 -16.39 6.88 0.73
CA ILE A 311 -15.43 7.96 0.94
C ILE A 311 -14.46 8.06 -0.26
N TYR A 312 -13.98 6.93 -0.79
CA TYR A 312 -13.12 6.92 -1.96
C TYR A 312 -13.83 7.48 -3.20
N ALA A 313 -15.08 7.07 -3.43
CA ALA A 313 -15.89 7.60 -4.52
C ALA A 313 -16.11 9.12 -4.41
N ALA A 314 -16.40 9.62 -3.19
CA ALA A 314 -16.54 11.05 -2.94
C ALA A 314 -15.20 11.80 -3.14
N PHE A 315 -14.08 11.22 -2.68
CA PHE A 315 -12.75 11.79 -2.90
C PHE A 315 -12.44 11.91 -4.39
N CYS A 316 -12.68 10.85 -5.17
CA CYS A 316 -12.52 10.89 -6.62
C CYS A 316 -13.41 11.96 -7.25
N ALA A 317 -14.69 12.05 -6.89
CA ALA A 317 -15.61 13.07 -7.41
C ALA A 317 -15.10 14.49 -7.16
N ILE A 318 -14.60 14.78 -5.94
CA ILE A 318 -14.01 16.08 -5.60
C ILE A 318 -12.73 16.35 -6.39
N GLN A 319 -11.83 15.37 -6.50
CA GLN A 319 -10.57 15.52 -7.23
C GLN A 319 -10.80 15.73 -8.73
N PHE A 320 -11.84 15.16 -9.30
CA PHE A 320 -12.16 15.27 -10.73
C PHE A 320 -13.08 16.43 -11.06
N GLY A 321 -13.60 17.12 -10.03
CA GLY A 321 -14.50 18.26 -10.21
C GLY A 321 -15.88 17.85 -10.70
N LEU A 322 -16.31 16.63 -10.33
CA LEU A 322 -17.66 16.09 -10.59
C LEU A 322 -18.65 16.57 -9.53
#